data_2a0650cd97718d4fd0c2e9c3109b8e6b
#
_entry.id   2a0650cd97718d4fd0c2e9c3109b8e6b
#
_cell.length_a   1.000
_cell.length_b   1.000
_cell.length_c   1.000
_cell.angle_alpha   90.00
_cell.angle_beta   90.00
_cell.angle_gamma   90.00
#
_symmetry.space_group_name_H-M   'P 1'
#
loop_
_entity.id
_entity.type
_entity.pdbx_description
1 polymer ?
#
loop_
_entity_poly.entity_id
_entity_poly.type
_entity_poly.pdbx_seq_one_letter_code
_entity_poly.pdbx_strand_id
1 'polypeptide(L)'
;MLSSLPRKPGLGIALALTGALAPAAASAHVKWFAPYIVDAAPAPITRTLADPWFWTGIVLVLVFFIATRLVERTAAGETALDAMDRVTNPLWFRLDDFVRIVVAGFFVAIFSVGGVYLTPDLKTPAEWVSWLQLLIAAGIVSRKTMPLSAAGIIFLWVLALRDYDPFHLLDYLALGVAVAAYLVLESSEREDWRKHRFEVLRWGVAIALMWSSLEKFAYPEWFYPLVEEKPFLTFGIPRDMFIPMAGVAEFTMGFGLLATPLVRRLSAIALFVIFNAAVYPFGRVDLIGHALIMAIIVVIAVDHTRELHFWSWIRRALVGVPIGLAGALVIFATAYWGLHAAFYGTDTRTMAEIMAEEGEMATHSYSLEHPHGPQAMETLREGDELPPITPAELGDTSVADAYAQSMMGMHDEMMAGLRHEDPDVAFVLGMIPHHQGAIDMARIQLAAGTDAENMGLARHIIAEQQQEIDAMRAWLDARGIEMPGG
;
A
#
# COMPACT_ATOMS: atom_id res chain seq x y z
N MET A 1 22.58 37.21 42.90
CA MET A 1 23.13 36.47 41.77
C MET A 1 22.41 35.13 41.74
N LEU A 2 21.34 35.02 40.98
CA LEU A 2 20.59 33.79 40.70
C LEU A 2 20.82 33.45 39.24
N SER A 3 21.61 32.38 39.03
CA SER A 3 21.97 31.87 37.73
C SER A 3 20.79 31.13 37.09
N SER A 4 20.43 31.59 35.90
CA SER A 4 19.38 31.05 35.00
C SER A 4 19.78 29.67 34.49
N LEU A 5 18.95 28.68 34.77
CA LEU A 5 19.00 27.36 34.13
C LEU A 5 18.31 27.45 32.74
N PRO A 6 18.85 26.86 31.69
CA PRO A 6 18.21 26.83 30.40
C PRO A 6 17.02 25.86 30.36
N ARG A 7 15.87 26.33 29.98
CA ARG A 7 14.69 25.52 29.70
C ARG A 7 14.95 24.64 28.46
N LYS A 8 14.84 23.32 28.61
CA LYS A 8 14.85 22.35 27.51
C LYS A 8 13.51 22.43 26.74
N PRO A 9 13.50 22.70 25.45
CA PRO A 9 12.27 22.55 24.65
C PRO A 9 12.22 21.11 24.12
N GLY A 10 11.55 20.22 24.83
CA GLY A 10 11.49 18.80 24.46
C GLY A 10 10.14 18.13 24.62
N LEU A 11 9.16 18.81 25.19
CA LEU A 11 7.86 18.18 25.53
C LEU A 11 6.68 18.66 24.67
N GLY A 12 6.87 19.67 23.83
CA GLY A 12 5.79 20.28 23.07
C GLY A 12 5.45 19.59 21.74
N ILE A 13 6.34 18.79 21.19
CA ILE A 13 6.17 18.17 19.85
C ILE A 13 5.47 16.81 19.96
N ALA A 14 5.57 16.11 21.06
CA ALA A 14 4.94 14.81 21.26
C ALA A 14 3.40 14.87 21.45
N LEU A 15 2.84 16.00 21.91
CA LEU A 15 1.40 16.14 22.15
C LEU A 15 0.60 16.65 20.93
N ALA A 16 1.26 17.14 19.89
CA ALA A 16 0.58 17.62 18.68
C ALA A 16 0.13 16.51 17.72
N LEU A 17 0.61 15.28 17.92
CA LEU A 17 0.29 14.12 17.05
C LEU A 17 -0.93 13.31 17.51
N THR A 18 -1.51 13.59 18.68
CA THR A 18 -2.63 12.80 19.23
C THR A 18 -4.02 13.41 19.02
N GLY A 19 -4.13 14.56 18.39
CA GLY A 19 -5.35 15.39 18.38
C GLY A 19 -6.30 15.26 17.19
N ALA A 20 -6.19 14.24 16.32
CA ALA A 20 -7.06 14.16 15.12
C ALA A 20 -7.35 12.72 14.67
N LEU A 21 -7.89 11.88 15.55
CA LEU A 21 -8.33 10.53 15.22
C LEU A 21 -9.86 10.46 15.22
N ALA A 22 -10.47 10.81 14.11
CA ALA A 22 -11.79 10.30 13.72
C ALA A 22 -11.59 9.32 12.56
N PRO A 23 -12.24 8.15 12.55
CA PRO A 23 -12.03 7.16 11.51
C PRO A 23 -12.69 7.62 10.20
N ALA A 24 -11.87 7.99 9.23
CA ALA A 24 -12.29 7.98 7.83
C ALA A 24 -11.66 6.73 7.22
N ALA A 25 -12.49 5.80 6.79
CA ALA A 25 -12.08 4.67 6.01
C ALA A 25 -11.48 5.20 4.69
N ALA A 26 -10.16 5.09 4.56
CA ALA A 26 -9.48 5.32 3.31
C ALA A 26 -8.58 4.12 3.05
N SER A 27 -8.94 3.36 2.06
CA SER A 27 -8.21 2.20 1.56
C SER A 27 -7.15 2.68 0.59
N ALA A 28 -5.89 2.34 0.79
CA ALA A 28 -4.86 2.74 -0.16
C ALA A 28 -3.56 1.94 -0.10
N HIS A 29 -3.64 0.66 -0.24
CA HIS A 29 -2.51 -0.16 -0.68
C HIS A 29 -2.86 -0.77 -2.04
N VAL A 30 -1.86 -0.97 -2.94
CA VAL A 30 -2.10 -1.57 -4.27
C VAL A 30 -2.89 -2.86 -4.17
N LYS A 31 -2.60 -3.67 -3.16
CA LYS A 31 -3.30 -4.92 -2.83
C LYS A 31 -4.76 -4.73 -2.37
N TRP A 32 -5.25 -3.49 -2.24
CA TRP A 32 -6.63 -3.17 -1.90
C TRP A 32 -7.48 -2.79 -3.12
N PHE A 33 -6.82 -2.46 -4.24
CA PHE A 33 -7.47 -2.11 -5.50
C PHE A 33 -7.58 -3.28 -6.46
N ALA A 34 -6.82 -4.35 -6.23
CA ALA A 34 -6.86 -5.56 -7.05
C ALA A 34 -6.95 -6.80 -6.14
N PRO A 35 -7.61 -7.88 -6.58
CA PRO A 35 -7.59 -9.15 -5.89
C PRO A 35 -6.14 -9.61 -5.71
N TYR A 36 -5.71 -9.78 -4.46
CA TYR A 36 -4.38 -10.30 -4.15
C TYR A 36 -4.45 -11.83 -4.13
N ILE A 37 -4.16 -12.45 -5.28
CA ILE A 37 -4.10 -13.89 -5.43
C ILE A 37 -2.63 -14.30 -5.33
N VAL A 38 -2.23 -14.82 -4.17
CA VAL A 38 -0.81 -15.06 -3.81
C VAL A 38 -0.17 -16.12 -4.69
N ASP A 39 -0.93 -17.13 -5.09
CA ASP A 39 -0.48 -18.26 -5.91
C ASP A 39 -0.59 -18.00 -7.41
N ALA A 40 -1.10 -16.83 -7.83
CA ALA A 40 -1.07 -16.45 -9.24
C ALA A 40 0.36 -16.39 -9.77
N ALA A 41 0.62 -17.03 -10.91
CA ALA A 41 1.95 -17.01 -11.51
C ALA A 41 2.38 -15.58 -11.87
N PRO A 42 3.62 -15.19 -11.54
CA PRO A 42 4.15 -13.91 -12.01
C PRO A 42 4.25 -13.90 -13.53
N ALA A 43 3.99 -12.76 -14.15
CA ALA A 43 4.17 -12.58 -15.58
C ALA A 43 5.58 -13.04 -16.01
N PRO A 44 5.74 -13.71 -17.18
CA PRO A 44 7.04 -14.19 -17.62
C PRO A 44 8.05 -13.05 -17.70
N ILE A 45 9.26 -13.27 -17.18
CA ILE A 45 10.34 -12.27 -17.20
C ILE A 45 10.66 -11.78 -18.62
N THR A 46 10.38 -12.59 -19.64
CA THR A 46 10.52 -12.22 -21.04
C THR A 46 9.63 -11.06 -21.45
N ARG A 47 8.44 -10.88 -20.82
CA ARG A 47 7.57 -9.72 -21.02
C ARG A 47 8.29 -8.44 -20.61
N THR A 48 8.90 -8.43 -19.42
CA THR A 48 9.69 -7.27 -18.93
C THR A 48 10.89 -6.99 -19.82
N LEU A 49 11.61 -8.04 -20.25
CA LEU A 49 12.79 -7.87 -21.12
C LEU A 49 12.45 -7.41 -22.54
N ALA A 50 11.22 -7.65 -23.00
CA ALA A 50 10.72 -7.17 -24.29
C ALA A 50 10.18 -5.74 -24.22
N ASP A 51 9.94 -5.19 -23.02
CA ASP A 51 9.37 -3.88 -22.83
C ASP A 51 10.42 -2.75 -23.07
N PRO A 52 10.20 -1.86 -24.05
CA PRO A 52 11.13 -0.77 -24.33
C PRO A 52 11.20 0.26 -23.19
N TRP A 53 10.15 0.41 -22.40
CA TRP A 53 10.12 1.36 -21.28
C TRP A 53 10.95 0.89 -20.09
N PHE A 54 11.03 -0.43 -19.88
CA PHE A 54 11.97 -1.02 -18.92
C PHE A 54 13.41 -0.60 -19.26
N TRP A 55 13.84 -0.80 -20.51
CA TRP A 55 15.21 -0.45 -20.93
C TRP A 55 15.44 1.06 -20.94
N THR A 56 14.44 1.85 -21.32
CA THR A 56 14.51 3.31 -21.24
C THR A 56 14.76 3.76 -19.81
N GLY A 57 14.02 3.22 -18.85
CA GLY A 57 14.22 3.49 -17.43
C GLY A 57 15.64 3.10 -16.96
N ILE A 58 16.10 1.89 -17.31
CA ILE A 58 17.47 1.42 -16.97
C ILE A 58 18.53 2.37 -17.51
N VAL A 59 18.44 2.79 -18.79
CA VAL A 59 19.40 3.71 -19.38
C VAL A 59 19.42 5.06 -18.68
N LEU A 60 18.24 5.63 -18.40
CA LEU A 60 18.13 6.93 -17.71
C LEU A 60 18.76 6.87 -16.32
N VAL A 61 18.52 5.80 -15.56
CA VAL A 61 19.11 5.64 -14.23
C VAL A 61 20.61 5.38 -14.29
N LEU A 62 21.08 4.58 -15.23
CA LEU A 62 22.53 4.40 -15.43
C LEU A 62 23.22 5.74 -15.75
N VAL A 63 22.63 6.57 -16.62
CA VAL A 63 23.14 7.91 -16.91
C VAL A 63 23.17 8.76 -15.64
N PHE A 64 22.09 8.75 -14.86
CA PHE A 64 22.02 9.46 -13.58
C PHE A 64 23.11 8.99 -12.60
N PHE A 65 23.27 7.70 -12.40
CA PHE A 65 24.25 7.16 -11.45
C PHE A 65 25.68 7.43 -11.89
N ILE A 66 25.99 7.24 -13.18
CA ILE A 66 27.33 7.48 -13.72
C ILE A 66 27.66 8.96 -13.64
N ALA A 67 26.75 9.85 -14.08
CA ALA A 67 26.94 11.29 -14.02
C ALA A 67 27.14 11.75 -12.56
N THR A 68 26.29 11.33 -11.64
CA THR A 68 26.43 11.64 -10.21
C THR A 68 27.76 11.16 -9.65
N ARG A 69 28.20 9.95 -10.03
CA ARG A 69 29.47 9.39 -9.60
C ARG A 69 30.67 10.13 -10.17
N LEU A 70 30.57 10.64 -11.40
CA LEU A 70 31.62 11.48 -12.00
C LEU A 70 31.70 12.81 -11.27
N VAL A 71 30.55 13.45 -11.00
CA VAL A 71 30.49 14.69 -10.21
C VAL A 71 31.05 14.50 -8.82
N GLU A 72 30.73 13.42 -8.14
CA GLU A 72 31.23 13.11 -6.79
C GLU A 72 32.75 13.04 -6.69
N ARG A 73 33.44 12.79 -7.80
CA ARG A 73 34.92 12.78 -7.88
C ARG A 73 35.56 14.13 -8.11
N THR A 74 34.76 15.17 -8.25
CA THR A 74 35.23 16.54 -8.49
C THR A 74 35.09 17.38 -7.20
N ALA A 75 35.78 18.53 -7.17
CA ALA A 75 35.62 19.51 -6.10
C ALA A 75 34.15 19.97 -5.94
N ALA A 76 33.37 19.98 -7.03
CA ALA A 76 31.95 20.31 -6.99
C ALA A 76 31.16 19.25 -6.21
N GLY A 77 31.48 17.96 -6.38
CA GLY A 77 30.85 16.86 -5.62
C GLY A 77 31.17 16.91 -4.13
N GLU A 78 32.43 17.18 -3.78
CA GLU A 78 32.83 17.41 -2.37
C GLU A 78 32.07 18.60 -1.77
N THR A 79 32.01 19.72 -2.49
CA THR A 79 31.27 20.91 -2.05
C THR A 79 29.79 20.62 -1.86
N ALA A 80 29.17 19.83 -2.75
CA ALA A 80 27.79 19.43 -2.65
C ALA A 80 27.56 18.55 -1.41
N LEU A 81 28.41 17.56 -1.18
CA LEU A 81 28.33 16.70 0.02
C LEU A 81 28.52 17.50 1.31
N ASP A 82 29.49 18.43 1.35
CA ASP A 82 29.72 19.29 2.51
C ASP A 82 28.55 20.26 2.76
N ALA A 83 27.89 20.72 1.69
CA ALA A 83 26.70 21.53 1.82
C ALA A 83 25.52 20.71 2.40
N MET A 84 25.34 19.49 1.90
CA MET A 84 24.34 18.56 2.43
C MET A 84 24.62 18.22 3.90
N ASP A 85 25.89 17.99 4.27
CA ASP A 85 26.29 17.73 5.66
C ASP A 85 25.95 18.92 6.57
N ARG A 86 26.28 20.14 6.14
CA ARG A 86 25.94 21.35 6.91
C ARG A 86 24.45 21.52 7.15
N VAL A 87 23.64 21.28 6.13
CA VAL A 87 22.18 21.39 6.24
C VAL A 87 21.60 20.32 7.15
N THR A 88 22.11 19.09 7.06
CA THR A 88 21.59 17.94 7.81
C THR A 88 22.23 17.76 9.19
N ASN A 89 23.27 18.52 9.53
CA ASN A 89 24.03 18.40 10.76
C ASN A 89 23.19 18.46 12.05
N PRO A 90 22.15 19.32 12.18
CA PRO A 90 21.33 19.32 13.40
C PRO A 90 20.62 18.00 13.65
N LEU A 91 20.20 17.29 12.59
CA LEU A 91 19.56 15.97 12.71
C LEU A 91 20.59 14.86 12.88
N TRP A 92 21.74 14.95 12.21
CA TRP A 92 22.84 13.97 12.33
C TRP A 92 23.27 13.73 13.79
N PHE A 93 23.46 14.80 14.55
CA PHE A 93 23.83 14.69 15.98
C PHE A 93 22.74 14.08 16.87
N ARG A 94 21.51 13.98 16.39
CA ARG A 94 20.38 13.41 17.13
C ARG A 94 19.77 12.21 16.42
N LEU A 95 20.51 11.63 15.48
CA LEU A 95 19.96 10.61 14.59
C LEU A 95 19.54 9.34 15.36
N ASP A 96 20.30 8.95 16.40
CA ASP A 96 19.94 7.83 17.25
C ASP A 96 18.60 8.07 17.97
N ASP A 97 18.41 9.27 18.53
CA ASP A 97 17.16 9.61 19.20
C ASP A 97 16.01 9.70 18.18
N PHE A 98 16.27 10.26 16.99
CA PHE A 98 15.28 10.33 15.91
C PHE A 98 14.79 8.93 15.52
N VAL A 99 15.69 7.99 15.24
CA VAL A 99 15.32 6.62 14.84
C VAL A 99 14.53 5.94 15.95
N ARG A 100 14.97 6.06 17.21
CA ARG A 100 14.27 5.47 18.36
C ARG A 100 12.85 6.02 18.50
N ILE A 101 12.68 7.34 18.39
CA ILE A 101 11.37 8.00 18.46
C ILE A 101 10.48 7.54 17.32
N VAL A 102 11.01 7.48 16.11
CA VAL A 102 10.23 7.06 14.93
C VAL A 102 9.81 5.61 15.03
N VAL A 103 10.71 4.69 15.38
CA VAL A 103 10.36 3.27 15.50
C VAL A 103 9.35 3.06 16.63
N ALA A 104 9.54 3.69 17.81
CA ALA A 104 8.57 3.61 18.89
C ALA A 104 7.22 4.24 18.48
N GLY A 105 7.23 5.41 17.85
CA GLY A 105 6.04 6.09 17.34
C GLY A 105 5.30 5.29 16.29
N PHE A 106 6.02 4.59 15.41
CA PHE A 106 5.43 3.68 14.44
C PHE A 106 4.63 2.56 15.13
N PHE A 107 5.19 1.89 16.15
CA PHE A 107 4.46 0.84 16.86
C PHE A 107 3.28 1.38 17.69
N VAL A 108 3.34 2.61 18.19
CA VAL A 108 2.18 3.28 18.79
C VAL A 108 1.11 3.59 17.73
N ALA A 109 1.51 4.02 16.54
CA ALA A 109 0.58 4.29 15.44
C ALA A 109 -0.10 2.99 14.95
N ILE A 110 0.66 1.91 14.77
CA ILE A 110 0.13 0.58 14.42
C ILE A 110 -0.84 0.06 15.50
N PHE A 111 -0.50 0.24 16.78
CA PHE A 111 -1.43 -0.07 17.87
C PHE A 111 -2.76 0.71 17.72
N SER A 112 -2.71 1.98 17.34
CA SER A 112 -3.92 2.80 17.17
C SER A 112 -4.78 2.39 15.97
N VAL A 113 -4.18 1.73 14.96
CA VAL A 113 -4.93 1.09 13.86
C VAL A 113 -5.69 -0.10 14.40
N GLY A 114 -5.06 -0.92 15.25
CA GLY A 114 -5.63 -2.12 15.87
C GLY A 114 -5.81 -3.28 14.90
N GLY A 115 -5.86 -4.49 15.42
CA GLY A 115 -6.14 -5.69 14.63
C GLY A 115 -5.15 -5.96 13.48
N VAL A 116 -3.87 -5.59 13.64
CA VAL A 116 -2.83 -5.78 12.63
C VAL A 116 -1.52 -6.27 13.24
N TYR A 117 -0.65 -6.91 12.44
CA TYR A 117 0.66 -7.41 12.90
C TYR A 117 1.75 -6.33 12.87
N LEU A 118 2.37 -6.11 11.72
CA LEU A 118 3.53 -5.23 11.52
C LEU A 118 3.18 -3.97 10.73
N THR A 119 2.14 -4.05 9.91
CA THR A 119 1.68 -3.01 9.00
C THR A 119 0.17 -3.05 8.92
N PRO A 120 -0.53 -1.99 8.51
CA PRO A 120 -1.98 -1.94 8.46
C PRO A 120 -2.63 -2.97 7.53
N ASP A 121 -1.91 -3.49 6.56
CA ASP A 121 -2.36 -4.50 5.59
C ASP A 121 -2.29 -5.93 6.15
N LEU A 122 -1.45 -6.20 7.13
CA LEU A 122 -1.35 -7.51 7.79
C LEU A 122 -2.36 -7.62 8.94
N LYS A 123 -3.64 -7.82 8.61
CA LYS A 123 -4.72 -7.92 9.58
C LYS A 123 -4.63 -9.19 10.44
N THR A 124 -5.12 -9.12 11.67
CA THR A 124 -5.25 -10.28 12.56
C THR A 124 -6.49 -10.16 13.44
N PRO A 125 -7.23 -11.27 13.68
CA PRO A 125 -8.33 -11.29 14.63
C PRO A 125 -7.87 -11.30 16.09
N ALA A 126 -6.56 -11.45 16.35
CA ALA A 126 -6.00 -11.59 17.69
C ALA A 126 -5.75 -10.20 18.34
N GLU A 127 -6.71 -9.70 19.09
CA GLU A 127 -6.66 -8.39 19.76
C GLU A 127 -5.41 -8.17 20.64
N TRP A 128 -4.89 -9.23 21.28
CA TRP A 128 -3.72 -9.15 22.14
C TRP A 128 -2.43 -8.74 21.39
N VAL A 129 -2.37 -8.92 20.07
CA VAL A 129 -1.24 -8.51 19.21
C VAL A 129 -0.99 -7.02 19.31
N SER A 130 -2.05 -6.22 19.36
CA SER A 130 -1.94 -4.77 19.53
C SER A 130 -1.22 -4.39 20.85
N TRP A 131 -1.45 -5.12 21.94
CA TRP A 131 -0.75 -4.87 23.20
C TRP A 131 0.75 -5.19 23.12
N LEU A 132 1.13 -6.21 22.33
CA LEU A 132 2.54 -6.50 22.09
C LEU A 132 3.24 -5.36 21.34
N GLN A 133 2.55 -4.68 20.42
CA GLN A 133 3.08 -3.49 19.74
C GLN A 133 3.40 -2.36 20.73
N LEU A 134 2.54 -2.11 21.72
CA LEU A 134 2.83 -1.16 22.79
C LEU A 134 4.02 -1.59 23.66
N LEU A 135 4.16 -2.88 23.97
CA LEU A 135 5.31 -3.39 24.70
C LEU A 135 6.61 -3.21 23.91
N ILE A 136 6.57 -3.43 22.59
CA ILE A 136 7.71 -3.14 21.70
C ILE A 136 8.06 -1.66 21.77
N ALA A 137 7.07 -0.76 21.61
CA ALA A 137 7.29 0.68 21.70
C ALA A 137 7.89 1.10 23.05
N ALA A 138 7.37 0.60 24.15
CA ALA A 138 7.88 0.88 25.51
C ALA A 138 9.30 0.37 25.68
N GLY A 139 9.62 -0.82 25.15
CA GLY A 139 10.97 -1.41 25.26
C GLY A 139 12.05 -0.64 24.51
N ILE A 140 11.69 0.18 23.50
CA ILE A 140 12.64 1.02 22.75
C ILE A 140 13.16 2.21 23.59
N VAL A 141 12.44 2.61 24.62
CA VAL A 141 12.81 3.75 25.47
C VAL A 141 14.18 3.55 26.14
N SER A 142 14.49 2.33 26.58
CA SER A 142 15.72 2.00 27.27
C SER A 142 16.62 1.08 26.44
N ARG A 143 17.92 1.39 26.36
CA ARG A 143 18.90 0.51 25.72
C ARG A 143 18.90 -0.92 26.27
N LYS A 144 18.60 -1.12 27.56
CA LYS A 144 18.54 -2.45 28.17
C LYS A 144 17.38 -3.31 27.66
N THR A 145 16.29 -2.69 27.24
CA THR A 145 15.08 -3.37 26.80
C THR A 145 14.94 -3.42 25.26
N MET A 146 15.73 -2.65 24.51
CA MET A 146 15.74 -2.69 23.04
C MET A 146 15.91 -4.10 22.44
N PRO A 147 16.77 -5.01 22.98
CA PRO A 147 16.85 -6.37 22.44
C PRO A 147 15.56 -7.17 22.59
N LEU A 148 14.76 -6.89 23.64
CA LEU A 148 13.43 -7.50 23.79
C LEU A 148 12.45 -6.96 22.75
N SER A 149 12.49 -5.65 22.46
CA SER A 149 11.71 -5.05 21.38
C SER A 149 12.10 -5.63 20.02
N ALA A 150 13.40 -5.82 19.77
CA ALA A 150 13.89 -6.48 18.57
C ALA A 150 13.33 -7.92 18.43
N ALA A 151 13.38 -8.69 19.51
CA ALA A 151 12.78 -10.03 19.54
C ALA A 151 11.26 -9.99 19.31
N GLY A 152 10.57 -8.99 19.89
CA GLY A 152 9.13 -8.76 19.67
C GLY A 152 8.78 -8.49 18.21
N ILE A 153 9.59 -7.71 17.49
CA ILE A 153 9.40 -7.44 16.05
C ILE A 153 9.51 -8.73 15.24
N ILE A 154 10.55 -9.52 15.49
CA ILE A 154 10.74 -10.81 14.80
C ILE A 154 9.61 -11.79 15.16
N PHE A 155 9.18 -11.79 16.44
CA PHE A 155 8.08 -12.62 16.89
C PHE A 155 6.76 -12.26 16.18
N LEU A 156 6.46 -10.97 15.98
CA LEU A 156 5.28 -10.53 15.21
C LEU A 156 5.32 -11.05 13.76
N TRP A 157 6.50 -11.02 13.13
CA TRP A 157 6.66 -11.56 11.78
C TRP A 157 6.43 -13.08 11.74
N VAL A 158 7.00 -13.81 12.70
CA VAL A 158 6.80 -15.27 12.81
C VAL A 158 5.33 -15.60 13.14
N LEU A 159 4.69 -14.78 13.96
CA LEU A 159 3.29 -14.97 14.30
C LEU A 159 2.37 -14.74 13.09
N ALA A 160 2.72 -13.80 12.21
CA ALA A 160 1.98 -13.53 10.99
C ALA A 160 1.97 -14.71 10.00
N LEU A 161 2.95 -15.65 10.07
CA LEU A 161 2.94 -16.91 9.32
C LEU A 161 1.73 -17.82 9.63
N ARG A 162 1.01 -17.54 10.71
CA ARG A 162 -0.21 -18.26 11.04
C ARG A 162 -1.38 -17.88 10.12
N ASP A 163 -1.43 -16.62 9.70
CA ASP A 163 -2.56 -16.03 9.00
C ASP A 163 -2.20 -15.62 7.54
N TYR A 164 -0.90 -15.61 7.20
CA TYR A 164 -0.39 -15.17 5.90
C TYR A 164 0.63 -16.14 5.33
N ASP A 165 0.67 -16.19 4.01
CA ASP A 165 1.61 -17.01 3.26
C ASP A 165 3.06 -16.52 3.42
N PRO A 166 4.06 -17.45 3.51
CA PRO A 166 5.46 -17.08 3.64
C PRO A 166 5.98 -16.17 2.51
N PHE A 167 5.56 -16.38 1.27
CA PHE A 167 6.03 -15.56 0.14
C PHE A 167 5.54 -14.12 0.28
N HIS A 168 4.27 -13.92 0.66
CA HIS A 168 3.71 -12.60 0.96
C HIS A 168 4.50 -11.88 2.08
N LEU A 169 4.89 -12.62 3.13
CA LEU A 169 5.59 -12.05 4.27
C LEU A 169 7.05 -11.67 3.97
N LEU A 170 7.62 -12.10 2.83
CA LEU A 170 8.95 -11.65 2.41
C LEU A 170 9.03 -10.15 2.15
N ASP A 171 7.92 -9.50 1.78
CA ASP A 171 7.83 -8.06 1.57
C ASP A 171 8.20 -7.27 2.85
N TYR A 172 7.90 -7.83 4.01
CA TYR A 172 8.09 -7.19 5.32
C TYR A 172 9.35 -7.67 6.04
N LEU A 173 9.95 -8.79 5.59
CA LEU A 173 11.05 -9.45 6.29
C LEU A 173 12.30 -8.58 6.38
N ALA A 174 12.75 -8.02 5.25
CA ALA A 174 14.00 -7.29 5.18
C ALA A 174 13.99 -6.05 6.08
N LEU A 175 12.90 -5.29 6.07
CA LEU A 175 12.72 -4.12 6.92
C LEU A 175 12.58 -4.50 8.39
N GLY A 176 11.79 -5.51 8.71
CA GLY A 176 11.61 -6.01 10.07
C GLY A 176 12.93 -6.47 10.71
N VAL A 177 13.70 -7.27 9.95
CA VAL A 177 15.04 -7.74 10.39
C VAL A 177 16.00 -6.56 10.57
N ALA A 178 16.00 -5.60 9.68
CA ALA A 178 16.89 -4.44 9.75
C ALA A 178 16.59 -3.56 10.97
N VAL A 179 15.32 -3.32 11.28
CA VAL A 179 14.89 -2.55 12.46
C VAL A 179 15.25 -3.31 13.73
N ALA A 180 15.00 -4.62 13.80
CA ALA A 180 15.38 -5.45 14.91
C ALA A 180 16.92 -5.44 15.12
N ALA A 181 17.70 -5.60 14.04
CA ALA A 181 19.16 -5.52 14.07
C ALA A 181 19.65 -4.14 14.54
N TYR A 182 19.03 -3.05 14.06
CA TYR A 182 19.34 -1.70 14.54
C TYR A 182 19.18 -1.60 16.06
N LEU A 183 18.07 -2.07 16.63
CA LEU A 183 17.80 -2.01 18.05
C LEU A 183 18.84 -2.79 18.87
N VAL A 184 19.26 -3.96 18.39
CA VAL A 184 20.31 -4.77 19.01
C VAL A 184 21.67 -4.05 18.96
N LEU A 185 22.02 -3.51 17.78
CA LEU A 185 23.29 -2.82 17.59
C LEU A 185 23.36 -1.50 18.37
N GLU A 186 22.26 -0.74 18.42
CA GLU A 186 22.19 0.52 19.19
C GLU A 186 22.26 0.26 20.72
N SER A 187 21.73 -0.87 21.17
CA SER A 187 21.81 -1.26 22.58
C SER A 187 23.22 -1.69 23.02
N SER A 188 24.08 -2.03 22.06
CA SER A 188 25.42 -2.59 22.34
C SER A 188 26.35 -1.54 22.92
N GLU A 189 27.12 -1.94 23.94
CA GLU A 189 28.24 -1.15 24.50
C GLU A 189 29.52 -1.25 23.63
N ARG A 190 29.55 -2.22 22.71
CA ARG A 190 30.71 -2.46 21.83
C ARG A 190 30.61 -1.54 20.61
N GLU A 191 31.51 -0.57 20.52
CA GLU A 191 31.57 0.40 19.43
C GLU A 191 31.75 -0.27 18.04
N ASP A 192 32.52 -1.37 17.99
CA ASP A 192 32.72 -2.17 16.77
C ASP A 192 31.41 -2.71 16.17
N TRP A 193 30.43 -2.97 17.02
CA TRP A 193 29.09 -3.42 16.58
C TRP A 193 28.19 -2.22 16.30
N ARG A 194 28.19 -1.27 17.21
CA ARG A 194 27.30 -0.10 17.16
C ARG A 194 27.51 0.76 15.91
N LYS A 195 28.73 0.86 15.38
CA LYS A 195 29.03 1.62 14.15
C LYS A 195 28.23 1.16 12.94
N HIS A 196 27.75 -0.10 12.89
CA HIS A 196 26.99 -0.68 11.77
C HIS A 196 25.48 -0.43 11.86
N ARG A 197 24.95 0.21 12.92
CA ARG A 197 23.53 0.33 13.18
C ARG A 197 22.72 1.05 12.07
N PHE A 198 23.26 2.09 11.48
CA PHE A 198 22.63 2.77 10.36
C PHE A 198 22.82 2.02 9.02
N GLU A 199 23.90 1.28 8.92
CA GLU A 199 24.18 0.46 7.74
C GLU A 199 23.16 -0.67 7.58
N VAL A 200 22.78 -1.33 8.68
CA VAL A 200 21.73 -2.39 8.61
C VAL A 200 20.38 -1.83 8.21
N LEU A 201 19.99 -0.64 8.69
CA LEU A 201 18.75 0.03 8.24
C LEU A 201 18.79 0.33 6.73
N ARG A 202 19.92 0.84 6.24
CA ARG A 202 20.12 1.12 4.82
C ARG A 202 19.99 -0.12 3.96
N TRP A 203 20.60 -1.24 4.36
CA TRP A 203 20.46 -2.53 3.70
C TRP A 203 19.02 -3.03 3.72
N GLY A 204 18.35 -2.96 4.87
CA GLY A 204 16.96 -3.42 5.00
C GLY A 204 16.00 -2.70 4.08
N VAL A 205 16.05 -1.36 4.05
CA VAL A 205 15.20 -0.56 3.15
C VAL A 205 15.56 -0.80 1.69
N ALA A 206 16.86 -0.87 1.36
CA ALA A 206 17.29 -1.13 -0.01
C ALA A 206 16.77 -2.48 -0.52
N ILE A 207 16.90 -3.54 0.29
CA ILE A 207 16.40 -4.88 -0.04
C ILE A 207 14.87 -4.87 -0.16
N ALA A 208 14.15 -4.26 0.79
CA ALA A 208 12.70 -4.18 0.76
C ALA A 208 12.20 -3.47 -0.52
N LEU A 209 12.78 -2.33 -0.88
CA LEU A 209 12.41 -1.58 -2.08
C LEU A 209 12.75 -2.33 -3.38
N MET A 210 13.93 -2.97 -3.45
CA MET A 210 14.29 -3.78 -4.62
C MET A 210 13.38 -5.00 -4.74
N TRP A 211 12.93 -5.58 -3.65
CA TRP A 211 12.02 -6.72 -3.65
C TRP A 211 10.59 -6.30 -4.07
N SER A 212 10.00 -5.32 -3.40
CA SER A 212 8.63 -4.87 -3.66
C SER A 212 8.45 -4.27 -5.05
N SER A 213 9.49 -3.61 -5.60
CA SER A 213 9.45 -3.06 -6.95
C SER A 213 9.24 -4.12 -8.05
N LEU A 214 9.61 -5.38 -7.78
CA LEU A 214 9.44 -6.50 -8.74
C LEU A 214 7.97 -6.83 -8.99
N GLU A 215 7.06 -6.52 -8.07
CA GLU A 215 5.63 -6.68 -8.26
C GLU A 215 5.12 -5.93 -9.50
N LYS A 216 5.70 -4.76 -9.81
CA LYS A 216 5.35 -3.99 -11.01
C LYS A 216 5.68 -4.68 -12.33
N PHE A 217 6.58 -5.66 -12.28
CA PHE A 217 6.96 -6.49 -13.42
C PHE A 217 6.29 -7.87 -13.38
N ALA A 218 6.13 -8.42 -12.17
CA ALA A 218 5.51 -9.73 -11.96
C ALA A 218 3.98 -9.66 -12.10
N TYR A 219 3.36 -8.58 -11.62
CA TYR A 219 1.91 -8.40 -11.55
C TYR A 219 1.52 -6.98 -11.95
N PRO A 220 1.79 -6.51 -13.16
CA PRO A 220 1.47 -5.15 -13.59
C PRO A 220 -0.03 -4.86 -13.50
N GLU A 221 -0.87 -5.89 -13.62
CA GLU A 221 -2.33 -5.83 -13.54
C GLU A 221 -2.84 -5.32 -12.18
N TRP A 222 -2.09 -5.56 -11.09
CA TRP A 222 -2.46 -5.02 -9.77
C TRP A 222 -2.42 -3.48 -9.70
N PHE A 223 -1.64 -2.86 -10.57
CA PHE A 223 -1.45 -1.40 -10.59
C PHE A 223 -2.44 -0.69 -11.52
N TYR A 224 -3.15 -1.42 -12.39
CA TYR A 224 -4.08 -0.80 -13.35
C TYR A 224 -5.22 -0.06 -12.64
N PRO A 225 -5.99 -0.67 -11.71
CA PRO A 225 -7.06 0.04 -11.02
C PRO A 225 -6.55 1.28 -10.27
N LEU A 226 -5.38 1.18 -9.64
CA LEU A 226 -4.78 2.28 -8.90
C LEU A 226 -4.52 3.52 -9.78
N VAL A 227 -3.90 3.33 -10.95
CA VAL A 227 -3.58 4.44 -11.85
C VAL A 227 -4.81 4.96 -12.59
N GLU A 228 -5.82 4.14 -12.77
CA GLU A 228 -7.12 4.52 -13.36
C GLU A 228 -7.96 5.35 -12.38
N GLU A 229 -8.04 4.95 -11.10
CA GLU A 229 -8.73 5.73 -10.06
C GLU A 229 -8.00 7.02 -9.67
N LYS A 230 -6.67 7.03 -9.78
CA LYS A 230 -5.82 8.15 -9.37
C LYS A 230 -4.91 8.62 -10.52
N PRO A 231 -5.47 9.19 -11.60
CA PRO A 231 -4.69 9.57 -12.79
C PRO A 231 -3.57 10.56 -12.52
N PHE A 232 -3.67 11.37 -11.46
CA PHE A 232 -2.62 12.32 -11.08
C PHE A 232 -1.30 11.64 -10.72
N LEU A 233 -1.30 10.36 -10.29
CA LEU A 233 -0.09 9.61 -9.96
C LEU A 233 0.83 9.41 -11.16
N THR A 234 0.24 9.29 -12.35
CA THR A 234 1.01 9.08 -13.58
C THR A 234 1.58 10.37 -14.18
N PHE A 235 1.20 11.54 -13.64
CA PHE A 235 1.55 12.86 -14.22
C PHE A 235 1.20 12.99 -15.71
N GLY A 236 0.12 12.31 -16.15
CA GLY A 236 -0.30 12.29 -17.55
C GLY A 236 0.49 11.33 -18.44
N ILE A 237 1.38 10.52 -17.88
CA ILE A 237 2.10 9.46 -18.59
C ILE A 237 1.15 8.25 -18.76
N PRO A 238 1.07 7.64 -19.95
CA PRO A 238 0.27 6.42 -20.14
C PRO A 238 0.68 5.31 -19.16
N ARG A 239 -0.30 4.55 -18.63
CA ARG A 239 -0.06 3.51 -17.61
C ARG A 239 1.00 2.49 -18.03
N ASP A 240 0.97 2.07 -19.32
CA ASP A 240 1.86 1.04 -19.87
C ASP A 240 3.34 1.53 -19.95
N MET A 241 3.56 2.82 -19.94
CA MET A 241 4.87 3.45 -19.80
C MET A 241 5.20 3.71 -18.32
N PHE A 242 4.22 4.19 -17.55
CA PHE A 242 4.42 4.61 -16.16
C PHE A 242 4.79 3.43 -15.26
N ILE A 243 4.06 2.31 -15.31
CA ILE A 243 4.24 1.17 -14.39
C ILE A 243 5.65 0.56 -14.51
N PRO A 244 6.14 0.16 -15.71
CA PRO A 244 7.50 -0.38 -15.81
C PRO A 244 8.58 0.65 -15.45
N MET A 245 8.41 1.93 -15.81
CA MET A 245 9.37 2.97 -15.42
C MET A 245 9.37 3.23 -13.91
N ALA A 246 8.22 3.20 -13.25
CA ALA A 246 8.11 3.32 -11.79
C ALA A 246 8.78 2.12 -11.09
N GLY A 247 8.59 0.90 -11.60
CA GLY A 247 9.29 -0.29 -11.11
C GLY A 247 10.80 -0.17 -11.24
N VAL A 248 11.30 0.28 -12.40
CA VAL A 248 12.73 0.55 -12.60
C VAL A 248 13.22 1.62 -11.63
N ALA A 249 12.51 2.74 -11.49
CA ALA A 249 12.91 3.83 -10.60
C ALA A 249 13.01 3.36 -9.15
N GLU A 250 12.01 2.64 -8.64
CA GLU A 250 12.00 2.15 -7.28
C GLU A 250 13.12 1.13 -7.02
N PHE A 251 13.27 0.13 -7.90
CA PHE A 251 14.37 -0.85 -7.79
C PHE A 251 15.73 -0.18 -7.78
N THR A 252 15.97 0.68 -8.76
CA THR A 252 17.29 1.28 -8.96
C THR A 252 17.62 2.35 -7.91
N MET A 253 16.64 3.12 -7.44
CA MET A 253 16.86 4.02 -6.31
C MET A 253 17.11 3.23 -5.03
N GLY A 254 16.39 2.10 -4.80
CA GLY A 254 16.71 1.15 -3.74
C GLY A 254 18.16 0.67 -3.79
N PHE A 255 18.63 0.24 -4.97
CA PHE A 255 20.05 -0.10 -5.20
C PHE A 255 20.97 1.12 -4.93
N GLY A 256 20.55 2.31 -5.34
CA GLY A 256 21.29 3.56 -5.13
C GLY A 256 21.55 3.89 -3.67
N LEU A 257 20.66 3.45 -2.75
CA LEU A 257 20.90 3.61 -1.30
C LEU A 257 22.16 2.88 -0.81
N LEU A 258 22.58 1.85 -1.50
CA LEU A 258 23.80 1.08 -1.18
C LEU A 258 25.05 1.62 -1.88
N ALA A 259 24.88 2.58 -2.78
CA ALA A 259 25.96 3.14 -3.59
C ALA A 259 26.81 4.19 -2.81
N THR A 260 27.61 4.95 -3.56
CA THR A 260 28.51 5.97 -3.00
C THR A 260 27.75 7.14 -2.35
N PRO A 261 28.39 7.92 -1.46
CA PRO A 261 27.70 8.90 -0.63
C PRO A 261 26.76 9.86 -1.38
N LEU A 262 27.19 10.42 -2.51
CA LEU A 262 26.35 11.36 -3.25
C LEU A 262 25.20 10.64 -3.97
N VAL A 263 25.45 9.50 -4.62
CA VAL A 263 24.41 8.67 -5.25
C VAL A 263 23.38 8.22 -4.20
N ARG A 264 23.85 7.72 -3.05
CA ARG A 264 23.02 7.28 -1.94
C ARG A 264 22.06 8.36 -1.46
N ARG A 265 22.59 9.56 -1.19
CA ARG A 265 21.78 10.68 -0.66
C ARG A 265 20.80 11.22 -1.69
N LEU A 266 21.20 11.32 -2.96
CA LEU A 266 20.30 11.72 -4.04
C LEU A 266 19.21 10.68 -4.29
N SER A 267 19.53 9.37 -4.24
CA SER A 267 18.55 8.31 -4.32
C SER A 267 17.56 8.37 -3.15
N ALA A 268 18.03 8.61 -1.93
CA ALA A 268 17.19 8.79 -0.76
C ALA A 268 16.25 10.00 -0.90
N ILE A 269 16.74 11.14 -1.40
CA ILE A 269 15.92 12.33 -1.64
C ILE A 269 14.86 12.04 -2.72
N ALA A 270 15.26 11.41 -3.83
CA ALA A 270 14.33 11.05 -4.90
C ALA A 270 13.22 10.12 -4.39
N LEU A 271 13.58 9.05 -3.65
CA LEU A 271 12.60 8.15 -3.02
C LEU A 271 11.69 8.90 -2.05
N PHE A 272 12.22 9.79 -1.22
CA PHE A 272 11.40 10.56 -0.28
C PHE A 272 10.36 11.42 -1.01
N VAL A 273 10.73 12.05 -2.11
CA VAL A 273 9.81 12.85 -2.95
C VAL A 273 8.75 11.93 -3.58
N ILE A 274 9.15 10.80 -4.16
CA ILE A 274 8.25 9.83 -4.79
C ILE A 274 7.25 9.30 -3.76
N PHE A 275 7.72 8.85 -2.59
CA PHE A 275 6.85 8.35 -1.52
C PHE A 275 5.88 9.41 -1.01
N ASN A 276 6.32 10.66 -0.81
CA ASN A 276 5.39 11.73 -0.41
C ASN A 276 4.32 11.99 -1.47
N ALA A 277 4.68 11.99 -2.75
CA ALA A 277 3.72 12.18 -3.83
C ALA A 277 2.72 11.01 -3.94
N ALA A 278 3.19 9.79 -3.69
CA ALA A 278 2.37 8.58 -3.81
C ALA A 278 1.52 8.30 -2.56
N VAL A 279 2.06 8.50 -1.35
CA VAL A 279 1.43 8.08 -0.09
C VAL A 279 0.46 9.12 0.46
N TYR A 280 0.81 10.39 0.38
CA TYR A 280 0.00 11.46 0.98
C TYR A 280 -1.47 11.49 0.49
N PRO A 281 -1.76 11.29 -0.81
CA PRO A 281 -3.14 11.30 -1.32
C PRO A 281 -4.00 10.13 -0.86
N PHE A 282 -3.40 9.06 -0.33
CA PHE A 282 -4.11 7.84 0.07
C PHE A 282 -4.58 7.83 1.53
N GLY A 283 -4.20 8.85 2.28
CA GLY A 283 -4.73 9.06 3.62
C GLY A 283 -3.88 8.47 4.75
N ARG A 284 -4.46 8.45 5.96
CA ARG A 284 -3.71 8.23 7.21
C ARG A 284 -3.18 6.82 7.37
N VAL A 285 -3.95 5.82 6.97
CA VAL A 285 -3.58 4.41 7.18
C VAL A 285 -2.39 4.05 6.30
N ASP A 286 -2.40 4.50 5.05
CA ASP A 286 -1.29 4.31 4.12
C ASP A 286 -0.04 5.07 4.57
N LEU A 287 -0.20 6.31 5.05
CA LEU A 287 0.89 7.08 5.64
C LEU A 287 1.52 6.36 6.84
N ILE A 288 0.72 5.74 7.72
CA ILE A 288 1.22 4.94 8.84
C ILE A 288 2.03 3.74 8.32
N GLY A 289 1.49 2.99 7.34
CA GLY A 289 2.17 1.84 6.75
C GLY A 289 3.55 2.18 6.18
N HIS A 290 3.67 3.33 5.52
CA HIS A 290 4.92 3.78 4.89
C HIS A 290 5.82 4.64 5.79
N ALA A 291 5.32 5.11 6.93
CA ALA A 291 6.03 6.07 7.80
C ALA A 291 7.43 5.59 8.21
N LEU A 292 7.58 4.31 8.50
CA LEU A 292 8.85 3.74 8.93
C LEU A 292 9.88 3.74 7.79
N ILE A 293 9.50 3.31 6.59
CA ILE A 293 10.35 3.36 5.38
C ILE A 293 10.75 4.82 5.09
N MET A 294 9.79 5.73 5.07
CA MET A 294 10.04 7.15 4.80
C MET A 294 11.01 7.77 5.81
N ALA A 295 10.86 7.45 7.09
CA ALA A 295 11.75 7.93 8.13
C ALA A 295 13.18 7.36 7.97
N ILE A 296 13.33 6.09 7.62
CA ILE A 296 14.66 5.49 7.38
C ILE A 296 15.29 6.09 6.10
N ILE A 297 14.51 6.41 5.08
CA ILE A 297 14.98 7.15 3.90
C ILE A 297 15.56 8.51 4.33
N VAL A 298 14.91 9.22 5.27
CA VAL A 298 15.46 10.46 5.85
C VAL A 298 16.78 10.18 6.58
N VAL A 299 16.87 9.12 7.37
CA VAL A 299 18.13 8.69 8.03
C VAL A 299 19.25 8.53 7.02
N ILE A 300 18.97 7.88 5.88
CA ILE A 300 19.95 7.65 4.81
C ILE A 300 20.34 8.97 4.11
N ALA A 301 19.39 9.88 3.88
CA ALA A 301 19.67 11.18 3.30
C ALA A 301 20.55 12.06 4.21
N VAL A 302 20.42 11.88 5.52
CA VAL A 302 21.20 12.61 6.55
C VAL A 302 22.55 11.96 6.86
N ASP A 303 22.77 10.71 6.46
CA ASP A 303 23.96 9.93 6.79
C ASP A 303 25.24 10.58 6.22
N HIS A 304 26.13 11.08 7.11
CA HIS A 304 27.41 11.70 6.78
C HIS A 304 28.53 10.69 6.51
N THR A 305 28.26 9.38 6.62
CA THR A 305 29.29 8.35 6.46
C THR A 305 29.83 8.34 5.03
N ARG A 306 31.14 8.50 4.88
CA ARG A 306 31.83 8.44 3.58
C ARG A 306 32.36 7.03 3.26
N GLU A 307 32.35 6.11 4.23
CA GLU A 307 32.88 4.77 4.08
C GLU A 307 31.87 3.82 3.45
N LEU A 308 32.38 2.91 2.61
CA LEU A 308 31.64 1.80 2.01
C LEU A 308 32.26 0.50 2.53
N HIS A 309 31.56 -0.16 3.44
CA HIS A 309 32.09 -1.37 4.07
C HIS A 309 31.94 -2.61 3.19
N PHE A 310 30.77 -2.79 2.53
CA PHE A 310 30.46 -4.02 1.81
C PHE A 310 30.74 -4.00 0.30
N TRP A 311 30.82 -2.84 -0.35
CA TRP A 311 30.93 -2.72 -1.80
C TRP A 311 32.14 -1.88 -2.26
N SER A 312 33.33 -2.18 -1.72
CA SER A 312 34.55 -1.42 -2.09
C SER A 312 34.86 -1.44 -3.61
N TRP A 313 34.44 -2.48 -4.33
CA TRP A 313 34.61 -2.62 -5.76
C TRP A 313 33.69 -1.69 -6.60
N ILE A 314 32.53 -1.26 -6.07
CA ILE A 314 31.65 -0.25 -6.68
C ILE A 314 32.34 1.11 -6.86
N ARG A 315 33.48 1.32 -6.21
CA ARG A 315 34.27 2.53 -6.38
C ARG A 315 34.69 2.82 -7.83
N ARG A 316 34.70 1.81 -8.73
CA ARG A 316 34.97 2.00 -10.17
C ARG A 316 33.67 2.41 -10.88
N ALA A 317 33.45 3.73 -11.02
CA ALA A 317 32.18 4.29 -11.47
C ALA A 317 31.61 3.72 -12.77
N LEU A 318 32.46 3.61 -13.80
CA LEU A 318 32.00 3.23 -15.14
C LEU A 318 31.75 1.73 -15.30
N VAL A 319 32.31 0.90 -14.42
CA VAL A 319 32.21 -0.57 -14.52
C VAL A 319 31.46 -1.15 -13.32
N GLY A 320 31.72 -0.61 -12.12
CA GLY A 320 31.17 -1.13 -10.88
C GLY A 320 29.67 -0.88 -10.75
N VAL A 321 29.17 0.29 -11.16
CA VAL A 321 27.74 0.62 -11.05
C VAL A 321 26.88 -0.23 -12.00
N PRO A 322 27.16 -0.30 -13.33
CA PRO A 322 26.40 -1.15 -14.23
C PRO A 322 26.44 -2.63 -13.85
N ILE A 323 27.62 -3.18 -13.51
CA ILE A 323 27.76 -4.58 -13.12
C ILE A 323 27.02 -4.86 -11.81
N GLY A 324 27.11 -3.93 -10.83
CA GLY A 324 26.40 -4.07 -9.57
C GLY A 324 24.89 -4.05 -9.74
N LEU A 325 24.38 -3.12 -10.55
CA LEU A 325 22.94 -3.04 -10.84
C LEU A 325 22.46 -4.27 -11.61
N ALA A 326 23.19 -4.72 -12.64
CA ALA A 326 22.85 -5.93 -13.39
C ALA A 326 22.87 -7.17 -12.46
N GLY A 327 23.89 -7.28 -11.60
CA GLY A 327 23.96 -8.35 -10.60
C GLY A 327 22.78 -8.33 -9.63
N ALA A 328 22.41 -7.15 -9.12
CA ALA A 328 21.25 -7.01 -8.25
C ALA A 328 19.95 -7.40 -8.97
N LEU A 329 19.72 -6.92 -10.20
CA LEU A 329 18.55 -7.31 -11.01
C LEU A 329 18.47 -8.81 -11.20
N VAL A 330 19.57 -9.47 -11.58
CA VAL A 330 19.59 -10.92 -11.78
C VAL A 330 19.31 -11.67 -10.47
N ILE A 331 19.95 -11.27 -9.37
CA ILE A 331 19.77 -11.92 -8.06
C ILE A 331 18.32 -11.78 -7.60
N PHE A 332 17.77 -10.57 -7.62
CA PHE A 332 16.42 -10.31 -7.12
C PHE A 332 15.35 -10.94 -8.03
N ALA A 333 15.48 -10.82 -9.35
CA ALA A 333 14.56 -11.48 -10.27
C ALA A 333 14.60 -13.01 -10.11
N THR A 334 15.80 -13.62 -10.08
CA THR A 334 15.92 -15.06 -9.86
C THR A 334 15.34 -15.48 -8.52
N ALA A 335 15.58 -14.71 -7.46
CA ALA A 335 15.01 -15.01 -6.15
C ALA A 335 13.49 -14.89 -6.15
N TYR A 336 12.92 -13.83 -6.74
CA TYR A 336 11.47 -13.61 -6.74
C TYR A 336 10.73 -14.69 -7.52
N TRP A 337 11.03 -14.89 -8.81
CA TRP A 337 10.40 -15.93 -9.64
C TRP A 337 10.73 -17.33 -9.15
N GLY A 338 11.98 -17.56 -8.69
CA GLY A 338 12.40 -18.86 -8.18
C GLY A 338 11.74 -19.23 -6.85
N LEU A 339 11.61 -18.32 -5.90
CA LEU A 339 10.91 -18.58 -4.65
C LEU A 339 9.41 -18.75 -4.88
N HIS A 340 8.80 -17.92 -5.76
CA HIS A 340 7.40 -18.11 -6.12
C HIS A 340 7.17 -19.53 -6.66
N ALA A 341 7.96 -19.96 -7.65
CA ALA A 341 7.87 -21.30 -8.20
C ALA A 341 8.13 -22.42 -7.15
N ALA A 342 8.99 -22.16 -6.17
CA ALA A 342 9.27 -23.12 -5.10
C ALA A 342 8.12 -23.27 -4.11
N PHE A 343 7.37 -22.18 -3.85
CA PHE A 343 6.21 -22.20 -2.94
C PHE A 343 4.94 -22.72 -3.61
N TYR A 344 4.68 -22.33 -4.86
CA TYR A 344 3.39 -22.56 -5.53
C TYR A 344 3.48 -23.49 -6.77
N GLY A 345 4.68 -23.86 -7.20
CA GLY A 345 4.89 -24.62 -8.43
C GLY A 345 5.00 -23.73 -9.67
N THR A 346 5.09 -24.37 -10.83
CA THR A 346 5.26 -23.70 -12.13
C THR A 346 4.02 -23.74 -13.01
N ASP A 347 2.99 -24.48 -12.59
CA ASP A 347 1.76 -24.72 -13.37
C ASP A 347 0.60 -23.84 -12.94
N THR A 348 0.88 -22.79 -12.16
CA THR A 348 -0.11 -21.80 -11.72
C THR A 348 -0.42 -20.83 -12.86
N ARG A 349 -1.70 -20.41 -12.93
CA ARG A 349 -2.16 -19.45 -13.94
C ARG A 349 -1.68 -18.04 -13.59
N THR A 350 -1.40 -17.26 -14.62
CA THR A 350 -1.04 -15.85 -14.44
C THR A 350 -2.26 -15.04 -13.99
N MET A 351 -2.02 -13.90 -13.37
CA MET A 351 -3.08 -12.98 -12.96
C MET A 351 -3.95 -12.55 -14.14
N ALA A 352 -3.34 -12.31 -15.30
CA ALA A 352 -4.07 -11.97 -16.51
C ALA A 352 -5.00 -13.10 -17.00
N GLU A 353 -4.57 -14.36 -16.89
CA GLU A 353 -5.38 -15.55 -17.24
C GLU A 353 -6.53 -15.73 -16.24
N ILE A 354 -6.30 -15.55 -14.95
CA ILE A 354 -7.33 -15.63 -13.91
C ILE A 354 -8.38 -14.55 -14.14
N MET A 355 -7.98 -13.30 -14.34
CA MET A 355 -8.91 -12.19 -14.61
C MET A 355 -9.68 -12.36 -15.93
N ALA A 356 -9.05 -12.95 -16.96
CA ALA A 356 -9.72 -13.24 -18.21
C ALA A 356 -10.77 -14.35 -18.03
N GLU A 357 -10.47 -15.41 -17.31
CA GLU A 357 -11.42 -16.48 -17.00
C GLU A 357 -12.56 -16.02 -16.09
N GLU A 358 -12.28 -15.20 -15.07
CA GLU A 358 -13.31 -14.59 -14.24
C GLU A 358 -14.21 -13.68 -15.08
N GLY A 359 -13.64 -12.90 -15.98
CA GLY A 359 -14.36 -12.11 -16.98
C GLY A 359 -15.16 -12.99 -17.96
N GLU A 360 -14.59 -14.10 -18.43
CA GLU A 360 -15.28 -15.05 -19.30
C GLU A 360 -16.34 -15.87 -18.54
N MET A 361 -16.07 -16.28 -17.28
CA MET A 361 -17.06 -16.94 -16.43
C MET A 361 -18.19 -16.00 -16.05
N ALA A 362 -17.89 -14.73 -15.73
CA ALA A 362 -18.91 -13.73 -15.50
C ALA A 362 -19.75 -13.50 -16.76
N THR A 363 -19.12 -13.42 -17.93
CA THR A 363 -19.85 -13.31 -19.22
C THR A 363 -20.54 -14.62 -19.63
N HIS A 364 -19.98 -15.79 -19.29
CA HIS A 364 -20.55 -17.10 -19.65
C HIS A 364 -21.64 -17.54 -18.67
N SER A 365 -21.47 -17.29 -17.37
CA SER A 365 -22.51 -17.42 -16.35
C SER A 365 -23.66 -16.47 -16.64
N TYR A 366 -23.34 -15.25 -17.01
CA TYR A 366 -24.30 -14.25 -17.46
C TYR A 366 -25.05 -14.70 -18.74
N SER A 367 -24.38 -15.41 -19.68
CA SER A 367 -24.98 -15.92 -20.92
C SER A 367 -25.78 -17.22 -20.75
N LEU A 368 -25.41 -18.09 -19.78
CA LEU A 368 -26.07 -19.39 -19.58
C LEU A 368 -27.26 -19.34 -18.63
N GLU A 369 -27.24 -18.46 -17.63
CA GLU A 369 -28.35 -18.28 -16.69
C GLU A 369 -29.29 -17.12 -17.09
N HIS A 370 -28.82 -16.20 -17.91
CA HIS A 370 -29.60 -15.03 -18.34
C HIS A 370 -29.44 -14.84 -19.86
N PRO A 371 -30.49 -15.00 -20.64
CA PRO A 371 -30.47 -14.80 -22.11
C PRO A 371 -30.30 -13.33 -22.55
N HIS A 372 -29.78 -12.48 -21.66
CA HIS A 372 -29.70 -11.04 -21.80
C HIS A 372 -28.23 -10.53 -21.68
N GLY A 373 -27.34 -11.00 -22.58
CA GLY A 373 -26.02 -10.40 -22.80
C GLY A 373 -26.10 -8.99 -23.42
N PRO A 374 -24.97 -8.34 -23.79
CA PRO A 374 -24.92 -6.98 -24.33
C PRO A 374 -25.87 -6.71 -25.51
N GLN A 375 -26.37 -7.76 -26.22
CA GLN A 375 -27.39 -7.67 -27.22
C GLN A 375 -28.80 -7.48 -26.66
N ALA A 376 -29.03 -7.70 -25.36
CA ALA A 376 -30.31 -7.47 -24.70
C ALA A 376 -30.49 -6.02 -24.22
N MET A 377 -29.44 -5.22 -24.19
CA MET A 377 -29.60 -3.76 -24.04
C MET A 377 -30.40 -3.12 -25.19
N GLU A 378 -30.50 -3.83 -26.30
CA GLU A 378 -31.30 -3.41 -27.49
C GLU A 378 -32.74 -3.93 -27.44
N THR A 379 -33.09 -4.80 -26.48
CA THR A 379 -34.42 -5.45 -26.37
C THR A 379 -35.16 -5.23 -25.06
N LEU A 380 -34.66 -4.38 -24.15
CA LEU A 380 -35.47 -3.89 -23.02
C LEU A 380 -36.67 -3.13 -23.64
N ARG A 381 -37.83 -3.77 -23.57
CA ARG A 381 -39.08 -3.12 -23.94
C ARG A 381 -39.30 -1.95 -23.01
N GLU A 382 -39.70 -0.81 -23.58
CA GLU A 382 -40.11 0.43 -22.91
C GLU A 382 -41.21 0.26 -21.82
N GLY A 383 -41.31 -0.87 -21.16
CA GLY A 383 -42.34 -1.20 -20.17
C GLY A 383 -41.85 -1.89 -18.91
N ASP A 384 -40.58 -2.34 -18.85
CA ASP A 384 -40.01 -3.05 -17.68
C ASP A 384 -39.07 -2.18 -16.81
N GLU A 385 -38.85 -0.93 -17.16
CA GLU A 385 -38.16 0.01 -16.29
C GLU A 385 -39.09 0.47 -15.17
N LEU A 386 -38.68 0.25 -13.90
CA LEU A 386 -39.29 0.97 -12.78
C LEU A 386 -39.23 2.48 -13.13
N PRO A 387 -40.37 3.17 -13.14
CA PRO A 387 -40.41 4.58 -13.59
C PRO A 387 -39.42 5.39 -12.76
N PRO A 388 -38.58 6.24 -13.39
CA PRO A 388 -37.72 7.14 -12.66
C PRO A 388 -38.56 7.98 -11.71
N ILE A 389 -38.05 8.26 -10.51
CA ILE A 389 -38.65 9.24 -9.61
C ILE A 389 -38.72 10.55 -10.42
N THR A 390 -39.90 11.05 -10.67
CA THR A 390 -40.04 12.29 -11.41
C THR A 390 -39.63 13.47 -10.51
N PRO A 391 -39.14 14.59 -11.03
CA PRO A 391 -38.88 15.79 -10.24
C PRO A 391 -40.12 16.25 -9.44
N ALA A 392 -41.32 15.89 -9.89
CA ALA A 392 -42.59 16.14 -9.20
C ALA A 392 -42.76 15.25 -7.94
N GLU A 393 -42.15 14.05 -7.90
CA GLU A 393 -42.19 13.16 -6.74
C GLU A 393 -41.16 13.55 -5.68
N LEU A 394 -40.08 14.28 -6.04
CA LEU A 394 -39.19 14.93 -5.07
C LEU A 394 -39.88 16.08 -4.34
N GLY A 395 -40.91 16.70 -4.93
CA GLY A 395 -41.68 17.79 -4.33
C GLY A 395 -40.78 18.97 -3.90
N ASP A 396 -41.04 19.48 -2.71
CA ASP A 396 -40.24 20.55 -2.08
C ASP A 396 -39.04 20.01 -1.29
N THR A 397 -38.78 18.67 -1.34
CA THR A 397 -37.66 18.03 -0.62
C THR A 397 -36.36 18.34 -1.33
N SER A 398 -35.37 18.83 -0.61
CA SER A 398 -34.04 19.02 -1.20
C SER A 398 -33.43 17.68 -1.61
N VAL A 399 -32.60 17.68 -2.66
CA VAL A 399 -31.88 16.46 -3.12
C VAL A 399 -31.06 15.84 -1.97
N ALA A 400 -30.46 16.67 -1.10
CA ALA A 400 -29.71 16.22 0.06
C ALA A 400 -30.62 15.51 1.08
N ASP A 401 -31.82 16.04 1.32
CA ASP A 401 -32.78 15.42 2.24
C ASP A 401 -33.37 14.13 1.64
N ALA A 402 -33.58 14.06 0.33
CA ALA A 402 -34.01 12.85 -0.35
C ALA A 402 -32.96 11.72 -0.22
N TYR A 403 -31.68 12.01 -0.42
CA TYR A 403 -30.59 11.05 -0.14
C TYR A 403 -30.55 10.63 1.33
N ALA A 404 -30.68 11.58 2.26
CA ALA A 404 -30.67 11.27 3.68
C ALA A 404 -31.84 10.38 4.11
N GLN A 405 -33.04 10.61 3.57
CA GLN A 405 -34.24 9.79 3.83
C GLN A 405 -34.06 8.36 3.31
N SER A 406 -33.58 8.21 2.07
CA SER A 406 -33.27 6.89 1.49
C SER A 406 -32.29 6.10 2.36
N MET A 407 -31.22 6.75 2.82
CA MET A 407 -30.21 6.13 3.70
C MET A 407 -30.77 5.71 5.06
N MET A 408 -31.63 6.54 5.67
CA MET A 408 -32.24 6.20 6.97
C MET A 408 -33.22 5.03 6.87
N GLY A 409 -34.08 5.02 5.85
CA GLY A 409 -35.00 3.91 5.62
C GLY A 409 -34.29 2.58 5.42
N MET A 410 -33.29 2.58 4.52
CA MET A 410 -32.41 1.43 4.29
C MET A 410 -31.76 0.92 5.57
N HIS A 411 -31.23 1.82 6.42
CA HIS A 411 -30.53 1.45 7.64
C HIS A 411 -31.45 0.69 8.63
N ASP A 412 -32.65 1.17 8.83
CA ASP A 412 -33.59 0.58 9.78
C ASP A 412 -34.05 -0.82 9.34
N GLU A 413 -34.34 -0.98 8.05
CA GLU A 413 -34.72 -2.29 7.47
C GLU A 413 -33.55 -3.28 7.49
N MET A 414 -32.34 -2.84 7.13
CA MET A 414 -31.13 -3.66 7.20
C MET A 414 -30.87 -4.15 8.62
N MET A 415 -30.97 -3.26 9.61
CA MET A 415 -30.78 -3.63 11.03
C MET A 415 -31.87 -4.59 11.55
N ALA A 416 -33.07 -4.54 10.99
CA ALA A 416 -34.12 -5.52 11.30
C ALA A 416 -33.77 -6.90 10.75
N GLY A 417 -33.30 -7.00 9.50
CA GLY A 417 -32.89 -8.25 8.86
C GLY A 417 -31.70 -8.93 9.55
N LEU A 418 -30.70 -8.14 9.95
CA LEU A 418 -29.48 -8.63 10.62
C LEU A 418 -29.73 -9.25 12.02
N ARG A 419 -30.92 -9.15 12.58
CA ARG A 419 -31.29 -9.76 13.87
C ARG A 419 -31.74 -11.23 13.79
N HIS A 420 -31.79 -11.79 12.58
CA HIS A 420 -32.15 -13.20 12.41
C HIS A 420 -31.11 -14.12 13.06
N GLU A 421 -31.55 -15.22 13.69
CA GLU A 421 -30.67 -16.16 14.42
C GLU A 421 -29.74 -16.96 13.49
N ASP A 422 -30.18 -17.25 12.26
CA ASP A 422 -29.38 -17.91 11.24
C ASP A 422 -28.53 -16.85 10.50
N PRO A 423 -27.19 -16.97 10.49
CA PRO A 423 -26.31 -15.97 9.88
C PRO A 423 -26.46 -15.86 8.36
N ASP A 424 -26.78 -16.95 7.65
CA ASP A 424 -26.98 -16.91 6.20
C ASP A 424 -28.28 -16.18 5.86
N VAL A 425 -29.32 -16.37 6.65
CA VAL A 425 -30.60 -15.67 6.52
C VAL A 425 -30.44 -14.20 6.91
N ALA A 426 -29.76 -13.92 8.02
CA ALA A 426 -29.48 -12.56 8.47
C ALA A 426 -28.73 -11.75 7.39
N PHE A 427 -27.75 -12.37 6.74
CA PHE A 427 -27.01 -11.75 5.65
C PHE A 427 -27.94 -11.37 4.50
N VAL A 428 -28.76 -12.30 4.00
CA VAL A 428 -29.66 -12.07 2.87
C VAL A 428 -30.72 -11.02 3.21
N LEU A 429 -31.34 -11.12 4.40
CA LEU A 429 -32.33 -10.16 4.87
C LEU A 429 -31.76 -8.76 5.09
N GLY A 430 -30.48 -8.65 5.45
CA GLY A 430 -29.78 -7.37 5.58
C GLY A 430 -29.37 -6.79 4.23
N MET A 431 -28.97 -7.64 3.26
CA MET A 431 -28.49 -7.19 1.95
C MET A 431 -29.61 -6.71 1.03
N ILE A 432 -30.80 -7.28 1.09
CA ILE A 432 -31.94 -6.81 0.25
C ILE A 432 -32.23 -5.32 0.47
N PRO A 433 -32.46 -4.80 1.68
CA PRO A 433 -32.68 -3.36 1.87
C PRO A 433 -31.44 -2.52 1.56
N HIS A 434 -30.23 -3.05 1.71
CA HIS A 434 -29.01 -2.36 1.31
C HIS A 434 -28.97 -2.10 -0.21
N HIS A 435 -29.31 -3.11 -1.01
CA HIS A 435 -29.39 -3.00 -2.47
C HIS A 435 -30.56 -2.10 -2.88
N GLN A 436 -31.69 -2.17 -2.20
CA GLN A 436 -32.81 -1.27 -2.45
C GLN A 436 -32.42 0.21 -2.21
N GLY A 437 -31.66 0.49 -1.15
CA GLY A 437 -31.14 1.85 -0.90
C GLY A 437 -30.23 2.35 -2.03
N ALA A 438 -29.43 1.49 -2.64
CA ALA A 438 -28.61 1.85 -3.79
C ALA A 438 -29.46 2.18 -5.03
N ILE A 439 -30.54 1.42 -5.28
CA ILE A 439 -31.55 1.71 -6.32
C ILE A 439 -32.19 3.07 -6.06
N ASP A 440 -32.63 3.34 -4.84
CA ASP A 440 -33.30 4.59 -4.50
C ASP A 440 -32.39 5.81 -4.67
N MET A 441 -31.12 5.70 -4.29
CA MET A 441 -30.13 6.75 -4.57
C MET A 441 -29.90 6.94 -6.06
N ALA A 442 -29.80 5.87 -6.84
CA ALA A 442 -29.63 5.95 -8.28
C ALA A 442 -30.86 6.59 -8.97
N ARG A 443 -32.08 6.33 -8.48
CA ARG A 443 -33.32 6.98 -8.96
C ARG A 443 -33.33 8.48 -8.67
N ILE A 444 -32.86 8.91 -7.48
CA ILE A 444 -32.70 10.33 -7.14
C ILE A 444 -31.69 10.99 -8.09
N GLN A 445 -30.58 10.32 -8.40
CA GLN A 445 -29.59 10.79 -9.36
C GLN A 445 -30.21 10.95 -10.76
N LEU A 446 -31.04 10.01 -11.22
CA LEU A 446 -31.71 10.11 -12.52
C LEU A 446 -32.74 11.24 -12.56
N ALA A 447 -33.38 11.56 -11.42
CA ALA A 447 -34.37 12.63 -11.31
C ALA A 447 -33.76 14.04 -11.24
N ALA A 448 -32.60 14.19 -10.58
CA ALA A 448 -32.02 15.49 -10.24
C ALA A 448 -30.66 15.76 -10.90
N GLY A 449 -29.95 14.71 -11.35
CA GLY A 449 -28.63 14.82 -11.98
C GLY A 449 -28.70 15.31 -13.42
N THR A 450 -27.62 15.95 -13.87
CA THR A 450 -27.50 16.46 -15.26
C THR A 450 -26.28 15.88 -15.99
N ASP A 451 -25.37 15.23 -15.26
CA ASP A 451 -24.18 14.63 -15.85
C ASP A 451 -24.52 13.30 -16.53
N ALA A 452 -24.18 13.17 -17.81
CA ALA A 452 -24.56 12.02 -18.63
C ALA A 452 -23.87 10.71 -18.20
N GLU A 453 -22.64 10.78 -17.70
CA GLU A 453 -21.88 9.63 -17.23
C GLU A 453 -22.47 9.10 -15.93
N ASN A 454 -22.74 9.98 -14.96
CA ASN A 454 -23.40 9.63 -13.70
C ASN A 454 -24.83 9.11 -13.91
N MET A 455 -25.56 9.64 -14.88
CA MET A 455 -26.87 9.10 -15.26
C MET A 455 -26.77 7.70 -15.89
N GLY A 456 -25.72 7.44 -16.67
CA GLY A 456 -25.40 6.11 -17.19
C GLY A 456 -25.12 5.12 -16.07
N LEU A 457 -24.25 5.52 -15.13
CA LEU A 457 -23.93 4.73 -13.94
C LEU A 457 -25.17 4.43 -13.08
N ALA A 458 -26.03 5.43 -12.86
CA ALA A 458 -27.26 5.24 -12.09
C ALA A 458 -28.23 4.20 -12.72
N ARG A 459 -28.38 4.20 -14.05
CA ARG A 459 -29.19 3.17 -14.75
C ARG A 459 -28.57 1.78 -14.59
N HIS A 460 -27.25 1.68 -14.68
CA HIS A 460 -26.54 0.42 -14.50
C HIS A 460 -26.72 -0.13 -13.08
N ILE A 461 -26.56 0.73 -12.06
CA ILE A 461 -26.79 0.35 -10.66
C ILE A 461 -28.22 -0.17 -10.46
N ILE A 462 -29.24 0.49 -10.99
CA ILE A 462 -30.62 0.03 -10.86
C ILE A 462 -30.79 -1.38 -11.42
N ALA A 463 -30.27 -1.63 -12.61
CA ALA A 463 -30.42 -2.92 -13.27
C ALA A 463 -29.72 -4.07 -12.50
N GLU A 464 -28.47 -3.86 -12.08
CA GLU A 464 -27.69 -4.85 -11.36
C GLU A 464 -28.27 -5.13 -9.96
N GLN A 465 -28.56 -4.08 -9.21
CA GLN A 465 -29.04 -4.24 -7.84
C GLN A 465 -30.45 -4.87 -7.80
N GLN A 466 -31.31 -4.60 -8.79
CA GLN A 466 -32.60 -5.25 -8.89
C GLN A 466 -32.47 -6.76 -9.12
N GLN A 467 -31.54 -7.16 -9.99
CA GLN A 467 -31.28 -8.58 -10.27
C GLN A 467 -30.76 -9.32 -9.01
N GLU A 468 -29.87 -8.69 -8.26
CA GLU A 468 -29.36 -9.28 -7.02
C GLU A 468 -30.44 -9.40 -5.95
N ILE A 469 -31.35 -8.41 -5.82
CA ILE A 469 -32.52 -8.48 -4.95
C ILE A 469 -33.42 -9.65 -5.34
N ASP A 470 -33.68 -9.83 -6.63
CA ASP A 470 -34.54 -10.92 -7.11
C ASP A 470 -33.92 -12.30 -6.83
N ALA A 471 -32.60 -12.45 -7.00
CA ALA A 471 -31.87 -13.67 -6.65
C ALA A 471 -31.93 -13.96 -5.15
N MET A 472 -31.74 -12.93 -4.29
CA MET A 472 -31.83 -13.05 -2.83
C MET A 472 -33.25 -13.41 -2.36
N ARG A 473 -34.29 -12.83 -2.96
CA ARG A 473 -35.68 -13.16 -2.69
C ARG A 473 -35.98 -14.61 -3.10
N ALA A 474 -35.57 -15.05 -4.27
CA ALA A 474 -35.72 -16.44 -4.72
C ALA A 474 -35.00 -17.41 -3.77
N TRP A 475 -33.87 -17.03 -3.20
CA TRP A 475 -33.14 -17.83 -2.21
C TRP A 475 -33.93 -17.97 -0.89
N LEU A 476 -34.57 -16.88 -0.42
CA LEU A 476 -35.47 -16.92 0.78
C LEU A 476 -36.73 -17.75 0.52
N ASP A 477 -37.39 -17.54 -0.62
CA ASP A 477 -38.60 -18.26 -1.01
C ASP A 477 -38.36 -19.76 -1.10
N ALA A 478 -37.25 -20.21 -1.65
CA ALA A 478 -36.86 -21.61 -1.72
C ALA A 478 -36.70 -22.27 -0.32
N ARG A 479 -36.55 -21.46 0.73
CA ARG A 479 -36.42 -21.88 2.14
C ARG A 479 -37.66 -21.61 2.99
N GLY A 480 -38.69 -21.02 2.39
CA GLY A 480 -39.93 -20.66 3.08
C GLY A 480 -39.75 -19.54 4.10
N ILE A 481 -38.79 -18.64 3.89
CA ILE A 481 -38.49 -17.54 4.78
C ILE A 481 -39.16 -16.28 4.25
N GLU A 482 -40.03 -15.68 5.06
CA GLU A 482 -40.73 -14.43 4.71
C GLU A 482 -39.89 -13.21 5.07
N MET A 483 -39.99 -12.15 4.27
CA MET A 483 -39.36 -10.85 4.56
C MET A 483 -39.95 -10.22 5.81
N PRO A 484 -39.17 -9.67 6.74
CA PRO A 484 -39.68 -8.94 7.90
C PRO A 484 -40.45 -7.70 7.40
N GLY A 485 -41.76 -7.66 7.65
CA GLY A 485 -42.62 -6.50 7.34
C GLY A 485 -43.43 -6.59 6.03
N GLY A 486 -43.57 -7.80 5.45
CA GLY A 486 -44.55 -8.12 4.39
C GLY A 486 -45.97 -8.29 4.90
#